data_4889a1b061a89cae92e094e1c5044b7b
#
_entry.id   4889a1b061a89cae92e094e1c5044b7b
#
_cell.length_a   1.000
_cell.length_b   1.000
_cell.length_c   1.000
_cell.angle_alpha   90.00
_cell.angle_beta   90.00
_cell.angle_gamma   90.00
#
_symmetry.space_group_name_H-M   'P 1'
#
loop_
_entity.id
_entity.type
_entity.pdbx_description
1 polymer ?
#
loop_
_entity_poly.entity_id
_entity_poly.type
_entity_poly.pdbx_seq_one_letter_code
_entity_poly.pdbx_strand_id
1 'polypeptide(L)'
;MTINGKKTVQVAIAVLVFGEQLLLATRKSGQHQGGKLEFIGGKIEPNETPVQALMREVSEEIGLELTKNSMIKLGRIYHDYPELSVCLHVFYINLDKNLYKRYRHCVLGKENQPIGFYKKSWAIANLDKFPSANGRILQWLSLPDAIIISLPLSDFVNEQQWLLFYCEKLPKNALFYPRLQADNKKAIKIVQNLLKIRSDLRVVLPIELYKNKIFEKQCQKKQIFALKLNQNQLMNFLSDKTLSTNLPTNLPWLASCHDLGSIEKANEVAKNYPLIGIFVSPVKPTQTHLESQALGLSAFGELTKYADMPVIALGGLKMNDLTKIRQHGGFCVSGIRNFI
;
A
#
# COMPACT_ATOMS: atom_id res chain seq x y z
N MET A 1 20.33 -4.47 17.46
CA MET A 1 20.82 -5.06 16.19
C MET A 1 21.67 -4.03 15.47
N THR A 2 22.76 -4.41 14.87
CA THR A 2 23.59 -3.55 14.02
C THR A 2 23.43 -3.99 12.57
N ILE A 3 23.03 -3.09 11.68
CA ILE A 3 23.04 -3.31 10.22
C ILE A 3 24.16 -2.40 9.69
N ASN A 4 25.09 -2.95 8.90
CA ASN A 4 26.26 -2.25 8.36
C ASN A 4 27.10 -1.51 9.42
N GLY A 5 27.23 -2.08 10.64
CA GLY A 5 28.01 -1.48 11.73
C GLY A 5 27.36 -0.28 12.44
N LYS A 6 26.15 0.18 12.00
CA LYS A 6 25.39 1.27 12.61
C LYS A 6 24.33 0.74 13.58
N LYS A 7 24.10 1.47 14.67
CA LYS A 7 23.02 1.19 15.61
C LYS A 7 21.66 1.41 14.90
N THR A 8 20.84 0.35 14.84
CA THR A 8 19.47 0.48 14.31
C THR A 8 18.51 0.85 15.42
N VAL A 9 17.84 1.99 15.28
CA VAL A 9 16.78 2.44 16.18
C VAL A 9 15.45 1.89 15.71
N GLN A 10 14.74 1.18 16.59
CA GLN A 10 13.39 0.68 16.33
C GLN A 10 12.38 1.75 16.72
N VAL A 11 11.42 2.04 15.85
CA VAL A 11 10.41 3.10 16.04
C VAL A 11 9.03 2.57 15.70
N ALA A 12 8.04 2.83 16.55
CA ALA A 12 6.64 2.52 16.28
C ALA A 12 5.92 3.78 15.78
N ILE A 13 5.20 3.67 14.67
CA ILE A 13 4.55 4.78 13.97
C ILE A 13 3.04 4.55 13.84
N ALA A 14 2.24 5.52 14.31
CA ALA A 14 0.79 5.57 14.16
C ALA A 14 0.38 6.43 12.97
N VAL A 15 -0.18 5.82 11.93
CA VAL A 15 -0.87 6.51 10.85
C VAL A 15 -2.33 6.68 11.24
N LEU A 16 -2.65 7.81 11.88
CA LEU A 16 -3.98 8.15 12.37
C LEU A 16 -4.80 8.80 11.27
N VAL A 17 -5.90 8.15 10.86
CA VAL A 17 -6.69 8.53 9.68
C VAL A 17 -8.14 8.75 10.02
N PHE A 18 -8.74 9.81 9.48
CA PHE A 18 -10.19 10.00 9.42
C PHE A 18 -10.61 10.37 7.99
N GLY A 19 -11.25 9.43 7.31
CA GLY A 19 -11.57 9.59 5.89
C GLY A 19 -10.31 9.87 5.05
N GLU A 20 -10.28 11.04 4.38
CA GLU A 20 -9.14 11.48 3.57
C GLU A 20 -8.19 12.43 4.34
N GLN A 21 -8.19 12.42 5.68
CA GLN A 21 -7.35 13.26 6.51
C GLN A 21 -6.41 12.44 7.39
N LEU A 22 -5.20 12.95 7.58
CA LEU A 22 -4.15 12.39 8.45
C LEU A 22 -3.93 13.34 9.62
N LEU A 23 -3.91 12.81 10.85
CA LEU A 23 -3.43 13.58 12.01
C LEU A 23 -1.90 13.48 12.04
N LEU A 24 -1.24 14.62 11.95
CA LEU A 24 0.22 14.74 11.92
C LEU A 24 0.69 15.70 13.02
N ALA A 25 1.93 15.51 13.46
CA ALA A 25 2.64 16.40 14.32
C ALA A 25 3.73 17.16 13.56
N THR A 26 4.21 18.28 14.14
CA THR A 26 5.42 18.98 13.67
C THR A 26 6.58 18.65 14.61
N ARG A 27 7.69 18.18 14.05
CA ARG A 27 8.92 17.86 14.79
C ARG A 27 9.48 19.08 15.48
N LYS A 28 9.91 18.93 16.74
CA LYS A 28 10.57 20.00 17.50
C LYS A 28 11.85 20.42 16.77
N SER A 29 12.16 21.72 16.76
CA SER A 29 13.29 22.29 16.01
C SER A 29 14.66 21.72 16.40
N GLY A 30 14.84 21.30 17.66
CA GLY A 30 16.08 20.69 18.16
C GLY A 30 16.28 19.20 17.77
N GLN A 31 15.33 18.58 17.09
CA GLN A 31 15.43 17.17 16.66
C GLN A 31 16.02 17.06 15.25
N HIS A 32 16.55 15.86 14.91
CA HIS A 32 16.94 15.53 13.54
C HIS A 32 15.76 15.80 12.59
N GLN A 33 16.00 16.61 11.54
CA GLN A 33 14.97 17.11 10.62
C GLN A 33 13.82 17.87 11.30
N GLY A 34 14.13 18.68 12.32
CA GLY A 34 13.17 19.56 13.01
C GLY A 34 12.39 20.48 12.05
N GLY A 35 11.16 20.83 12.43
CA GLY A 35 10.24 21.63 11.63
C GLY A 35 9.48 20.89 10.53
N LYS A 36 9.82 19.63 10.24
CA LYS A 36 9.08 18.79 9.32
C LYS A 36 7.85 18.17 9.98
N LEU A 37 6.87 17.81 9.16
CA LEU A 37 5.70 17.03 9.59
C LEU A 37 6.09 15.56 9.80
N GLU A 38 5.51 14.96 10.82
CA GLU A 38 5.72 13.54 11.11
C GLU A 38 4.42 12.86 11.55
N PHE A 39 4.42 11.53 11.44
CA PHE A 39 3.39 10.70 12.07
C PHE A 39 3.67 10.57 13.56
N ILE A 40 2.61 10.44 14.36
CA ILE A 40 2.69 10.22 15.81
C ILE A 40 3.43 8.91 16.09
N GLY A 41 4.32 8.90 17.08
CA GLY A 41 5.05 7.70 17.48
C GLY A 41 6.47 7.97 17.90
N GLY A 42 7.14 6.92 18.42
CA GLY A 42 8.45 7.07 18.98
C GLY A 42 9.24 5.79 19.08
N LYS A 43 10.32 5.82 19.83
CA LYS A 43 11.24 4.69 19.99
C LYS A 43 10.59 3.54 20.72
N ILE A 44 10.92 2.33 20.31
CA ILE A 44 10.56 1.12 21.02
C ILE A 44 11.61 0.93 22.12
N GLU A 45 11.15 0.95 23.39
CA GLU A 45 12.01 0.77 24.55
C GLU A 45 12.40 -0.71 24.75
N PRO A 46 13.48 -0.99 25.50
CA PRO A 46 13.83 -2.36 25.85
C PRO A 46 12.64 -3.12 26.47
N ASN A 47 12.41 -4.35 26.00
CA ASN A 47 11.33 -5.22 26.43
C ASN A 47 9.89 -4.80 26.01
N GLU A 48 9.76 -3.77 25.15
CA GLU A 48 8.48 -3.44 24.51
C GLU A 48 8.33 -4.15 23.15
N THR A 49 7.13 -4.59 22.86
CA THR A 49 6.73 -4.91 21.50
C THR A 49 6.39 -3.63 20.71
N PRO A 50 6.47 -3.61 19.37
CA PRO A 50 6.08 -2.44 18.58
C PRO A 50 4.67 -1.93 18.87
N VAL A 51 3.73 -2.84 19.22
CA VAL A 51 2.36 -2.47 19.59
C VAL A 51 2.29 -1.78 20.94
N GLN A 52 3.05 -2.25 21.93
CA GLN A 52 3.10 -1.63 23.27
C GLN A 52 3.73 -0.23 23.19
N ALA A 53 4.86 -0.10 22.48
CA ALA A 53 5.49 1.19 22.25
C ALA A 53 4.53 2.18 21.58
N LEU A 54 3.81 1.73 20.53
CA LEU A 54 2.84 2.57 19.84
C LEU A 54 1.72 3.07 20.77
N MET A 55 1.16 2.17 21.60
CA MET A 55 0.11 2.54 22.55
C MET A 55 0.60 3.56 23.56
N ARG A 56 1.82 3.39 24.10
CA ARG A 56 2.46 4.34 25.03
C ARG A 56 2.68 5.69 24.36
N GLU A 57 3.37 5.74 23.21
CA GLU A 57 3.72 6.98 22.51
C GLU A 57 2.47 7.77 22.11
N VAL A 58 1.43 7.11 21.57
CA VAL A 58 0.18 7.80 21.20
C VAL A 58 -0.55 8.36 22.42
N SER A 59 -0.51 7.66 23.57
CA SER A 59 -1.07 8.17 24.82
C SER A 59 -0.25 9.35 25.37
N GLU A 60 1.08 9.27 25.31
CA GLU A 60 2.00 10.33 25.76
C GLU A 60 1.87 11.59 24.90
N GLU A 61 1.96 11.44 23.57
CA GLU A 61 1.98 12.57 22.64
C GLU A 61 0.62 13.28 22.49
N ILE A 62 -0.48 12.53 22.43
CA ILE A 62 -1.80 13.11 22.11
C ILE A 62 -2.92 12.69 23.07
N GLY A 63 -2.65 11.81 24.03
CA GLY A 63 -3.65 11.35 25.01
C GLY A 63 -4.76 10.48 24.43
N LEU A 64 -4.45 9.72 23.39
CA LEU A 64 -5.37 8.75 22.79
C LEU A 64 -5.02 7.34 23.27
N GLU A 65 -5.98 6.71 23.93
CA GLU A 65 -5.86 5.31 24.33
C GLU A 65 -6.23 4.39 23.15
N LEU A 66 -5.28 3.61 22.69
CA LEU A 66 -5.46 2.63 21.60
C LEU A 66 -5.74 1.25 22.15
N THR A 67 -6.49 0.45 21.41
CA THR A 67 -6.64 -0.98 21.64
C THR A 67 -5.90 -1.77 20.55
N LYS A 68 -5.45 -2.99 20.87
CA LYS A 68 -4.77 -3.85 19.88
C LYS A 68 -5.60 -4.07 18.61
N ASN A 69 -6.92 -4.18 18.77
CA ASN A 69 -7.85 -4.45 17.65
C ASN A 69 -8.11 -3.23 16.76
N SER A 70 -7.72 -2.02 17.19
CA SER A 70 -7.86 -0.80 16.38
C SER A 70 -6.69 -0.57 15.42
N MET A 71 -5.64 -1.38 15.52
CA MET A 71 -4.39 -1.20 14.79
C MET A 71 -4.22 -2.24 13.68
N ILE A 72 -3.93 -1.78 12.48
CA ILE A 72 -3.61 -2.64 11.33
C ILE A 72 -2.14 -2.45 11.01
N LYS A 73 -1.34 -3.50 11.07
CA LYS A 73 0.06 -3.45 10.63
C LYS A 73 0.10 -3.11 9.13
N LEU A 74 0.77 -2.00 8.74
CA LEU A 74 1.03 -1.69 7.34
C LEU A 74 2.32 -2.34 6.85
N GLY A 75 3.35 -2.38 7.69
CA GLY A 75 4.63 -2.97 7.32
C GLY A 75 5.78 -2.46 8.17
N ARG A 76 7.01 -2.71 7.70
CA ARG A 76 8.26 -2.23 8.28
C ARG A 76 9.07 -1.51 7.22
N ILE A 77 9.71 -0.40 7.59
CA ILE A 77 10.58 0.37 6.69
C ILE A 77 11.95 0.43 7.32
N TYR A 78 12.94 -0.08 6.59
CA TYR A 78 14.35 0.10 6.93
C TYR A 78 14.87 1.30 6.16
N HIS A 79 15.48 2.25 6.87
CA HIS A 79 16.03 3.46 6.25
C HIS A 79 17.36 3.83 6.91
N ASP A 80 18.37 4.06 6.08
CA ASP A 80 19.70 4.45 6.53
C ASP A 80 19.88 5.96 6.39
N TYR A 81 20.09 6.64 7.52
CA TYR A 81 20.60 8.00 7.55
C TYR A 81 22.14 7.97 7.67
N PRO A 82 22.84 9.07 7.38
CA PRO A 82 24.31 9.11 7.55
C PRO A 82 24.78 8.67 8.93
N GLU A 83 24.07 9.08 10.01
CA GLU A 83 24.49 8.86 11.38
C GLU A 83 23.92 7.58 12.01
N LEU A 84 22.73 7.12 11.56
CA LEU A 84 22.03 6.00 12.17
C LEU A 84 21.09 5.31 11.17
N SER A 85 20.78 4.04 11.44
CA SER A 85 19.72 3.30 10.74
C SER A 85 18.45 3.29 11.57
N VAL A 86 17.28 3.35 10.92
CA VAL A 86 15.97 3.21 11.57
C VAL A 86 15.18 2.06 10.98
N CYS A 87 14.42 1.40 11.85
CA CYS A 87 13.38 0.46 11.44
C CYS A 87 12.04 0.98 11.96
N LEU A 88 11.18 1.44 11.04
CA LEU A 88 9.85 1.96 11.37
C LEU A 88 8.83 0.83 11.30
N HIS A 89 8.18 0.52 12.42
CA HIS A 89 7.03 -0.39 12.50
C HIS A 89 5.76 0.45 12.34
N VAL A 90 5.10 0.34 11.20
CA VAL A 90 4.02 1.25 10.79
C VAL A 90 2.67 0.60 10.98
N PHE A 91 1.78 1.29 11.70
CA PHE A 91 0.41 0.85 11.96
C PHE A 91 -0.60 1.89 11.48
N TYR A 92 -1.65 1.43 10.83
CA TYR A 92 -2.78 2.24 10.41
C TYR A 92 -3.90 2.16 11.44
N ILE A 93 -4.41 3.31 11.85
CA ILE A 93 -5.49 3.45 12.82
C ILE A 93 -6.58 4.33 12.21
N ASN A 94 -7.77 3.77 12.04
CA ASN A 94 -8.92 4.53 11.57
C ASN A 94 -9.61 5.18 12.77
N LEU A 95 -9.62 6.51 12.82
CA LEU A 95 -10.30 7.27 13.86
C LEU A 95 -11.80 7.26 13.60
N ASP A 96 -12.59 7.08 14.64
CA ASP A 96 -14.03 7.25 14.56
C ASP A 96 -14.43 8.75 14.57
N LYS A 97 -15.72 9.01 14.37
CA LYS A 97 -16.26 10.37 14.32
C LYS A 97 -16.09 11.13 15.64
N ASN A 98 -16.10 10.44 16.79
CA ASN A 98 -15.96 11.07 18.11
C ASN A 98 -14.50 11.50 18.34
N LEU A 99 -13.56 10.62 18.02
CA LEU A 99 -12.13 10.93 18.06
C LEU A 99 -11.77 12.08 17.10
N TYR A 100 -12.31 12.05 15.87
CA TYR A 100 -12.11 13.18 14.96
C TYR A 100 -12.65 14.49 15.52
N LYS A 101 -13.87 14.52 16.08
CA LYS A 101 -14.43 15.71 16.72
C LYS A 101 -13.58 16.23 17.87
N ARG A 102 -12.98 15.30 18.66
CA ARG A 102 -12.10 15.64 19.77
C ARG A 102 -10.81 16.34 19.29
N TYR A 103 -10.17 15.81 18.25
CA TYR A 103 -8.84 16.28 17.81
C TYR A 103 -8.87 17.33 16.70
N ARG A 104 -9.97 17.54 15.97
CA ARG A 104 -10.02 18.43 14.82
C ARG A 104 -9.72 19.91 15.12
N HIS A 105 -9.85 20.31 16.37
CA HIS A 105 -9.54 21.67 16.84
C HIS A 105 -8.31 21.74 17.75
N CYS A 106 -7.68 20.59 18.02
CA CYS A 106 -6.43 20.58 18.78
C CYS A 106 -5.30 21.08 17.89
N VAL A 107 -4.57 22.05 18.38
CA VAL A 107 -3.40 22.65 17.70
C VAL A 107 -2.08 22.23 18.33
N LEU A 108 -2.13 21.69 19.56
CA LEU A 108 -0.97 21.19 20.30
C LEU A 108 -1.26 19.79 20.86
N GLY A 109 -0.27 18.93 20.78
CA GLY A 109 -0.23 17.67 21.50
C GLY A 109 0.12 17.87 22.98
N LYS A 110 0.13 16.77 23.75
CA LYS A 110 0.45 16.81 25.20
C LYS A 110 1.91 17.20 25.48
N GLU A 111 2.79 16.98 24.53
CA GLU A 111 4.21 17.40 24.61
C GLU A 111 4.47 18.78 24.02
N ASN A 112 3.42 19.61 23.84
CA ASN A 112 3.46 20.94 23.23
C ASN A 112 3.96 20.95 21.76
N GLN A 113 4.01 19.82 21.07
CA GLN A 113 4.25 19.78 19.65
C GLN A 113 3.00 20.24 18.89
N PRO A 114 3.13 21.05 17.80
CA PRO A 114 2.00 21.38 16.95
C PRO A 114 1.44 20.11 16.28
N ILE A 115 0.12 19.94 16.33
CA ILE A 115 -0.60 18.86 15.65
C ILE A 115 -1.73 19.42 14.78
N GLY A 116 -2.13 18.66 13.76
CA GLY A 116 -3.25 19.05 12.92
C GLY A 116 -3.64 17.99 11.90
N PHE A 117 -4.86 18.17 11.34
CA PHE A 117 -5.35 17.31 10.26
C PHE A 117 -4.95 17.87 8.90
N TYR A 118 -4.35 17.03 8.08
CA TYR A 118 -3.91 17.34 6.72
C TYR A 118 -4.59 16.41 5.72
N LYS A 119 -4.96 16.91 4.55
CA LYS A 119 -5.48 16.06 3.48
C LYS A 119 -4.43 15.05 3.04
N LYS A 120 -4.80 13.77 2.96
CA LYS A 120 -3.93 12.68 2.49
C LYS A 120 -3.32 13.00 1.12
N SER A 121 -4.13 13.51 0.17
CA SER A 121 -3.66 13.92 -1.16
C SER A 121 -2.61 15.03 -1.10
N TRP A 122 -2.75 16.00 -0.17
CA TRP A 122 -1.78 17.05 0.02
C TRP A 122 -0.46 16.48 0.58
N ALA A 123 -0.52 15.62 1.61
CA ALA A 123 0.67 15.00 2.19
C ALA A 123 1.46 14.19 1.15
N ILE A 124 0.75 13.39 0.31
CA ILE A 124 1.37 12.62 -0.77
C ILE A 124 2.02 13.53 -1.84
N ALA A 125 1.49 14.72 -2.07
CA ALA A 125 2.04 15.68 -3.04
C ALA A 125 3.21 16.50 -2.48
N ASN A 126 3.44 16.53 -1.15
CA ASN A 126 4.42 17.36 -0.47
C ASN A 126 5.39 16.52 0.36
N LEU A 127 6.05 15.54 -0.26
CA LEU A 127 6.99 14.62 0.41
C LEU A 127 8.18 15.34 1.06
N ASP A 128 8.58 16.49 0.55
CA ASP A 128 9.66 17.34 1.09
C ASP A 128 9.37 17.86 2.48
N LYS A 129 8.09 17.97 2.86
CA LYS A 129 7.64 18.37 4.21
C LYS A 129 7.81 17.28 5.26
N PHE A 130 8.21 16.09 4.89
CA PHE A 130 8.38 14.93 5.76
C PHE A 130 9.83 14.46 5.82
N PRO A 131 10.26 13.76 6.89
CA PRO A 131 11.50 13.00 6.88
C PRO A 131 11.50 11.96 5.75
N SER A 132 12.66 11.71 5.14
CA SER A 132 12.77 10.83 3.96
C SER A 132 12.23 9.41 4.21
N ALA A 133 12.40 8.86 5.42
CA ALA A 133 11.84 7.56 5.80
C ALA A 133 10.30 7.52 5.71
N ASN A 134 9.60 8.65 5.91
CA ASN A 134 8.14 8.73 5.88
C ASN A 134 7.58 8.71 4.45
N GLY A 135 8.39 8.96 3.43
CA GLY A 135 7.96 8.95 2.03
C GLY A 135 7.34 7.62 1.61
N ARG A 136 7.88 6.50 2.11
CA ARG A 136 7.32 5.15 1.84
C ARG A 136 5.94 4.97 2.48
N ILE A 137 5.71 5.50 3.68
CA ILE A 137 4.39 5.46 4.34
C ILE A 137 3.36 6.19 3.47
N LEU A 138 3.70 7.39 2.97
CA LEU A 138 2.82 8.17 2.11
C LEU A 138 2.51 7.44 0.78
N GLN A 139 3.48 6.73 0.21
CA GLN A 139 3.24 5.86 -0.95
C GLN A 139 2.25 4.73 -0.61
N TRP A 140 2.37 4.07 0.54
CA TRP A 140 1.42 3.03 0.98
C TRP A 140 0.00 3.56 1.14
N LEU A 141 -0.14 4.78 1.66
CA LEU A 141 -1.43 5.45 1.83
C LEU A 141 -2.11 5.84 0.51
N SER A 142 -1.41 5.78 -0.61
CA SER A 142 -2.00 5.97 -1.94
C SER A 142 -2.83 4.78 -2.42
N LEU A 143 -2.66 3.59 -1.79
CA LEU A 143 -3.49 2.41 -2.04
C LEU A 143 -4.93 2.68 -1.57
N PRO A 144 -5.95 2.35 -2.37
CA PRO A 144 -7.36 2.45 -1.98
C PRO A 144 -7.78 1.26 -1.11
N ASP A 145 -8.98 1.31 -0.57
CA ASP A 145 -9.60 0.20 0.15
C ASP A 145 -9.84 -1.02 -0.73
N ALA A 146 -10.00 -0.82 -2.04
CA ALA A 146 -10.25 -1.89 -3.00
C ALA A 146 -9.56 -1.67 -4.35
N ILE A 147 -9.13 -2.79 -4.97
CA ILE A 147 -8.63 -2.85 -6.34
C ILE A 147 -9.54 -3.76 -7.15
N ILE A 148 -10.14 -3.22 -8.20
CA ILE A 148 -11.02 -3.97 -9.10
C ILE A 148 -10.18 -4.64 -10.17
N ILE A 149 -10.36 -5.93 -10.38
CA ILE A 149 -9.64 -6.72 -11.40
C ILE A 149 -10.61 -7.09 -12.52
N SER A 150 -10.19 -6.98 -13.77
CA SER A 150 -11.04 -7.35 -14.88
C SER A 150 -11.25 -8.87 -15.01
N LEU A 151 -12.38 -9.25 -15.57
CA LEU A 151 -12.54 -10.53 -16.25
C LEU A 151 -11.57 -10.60 -17.45
N PRO A 152 -11.15 -11.81 -17.87
CA PRO A 152 -10.37 -11.95 -19.09
C PRO A 152 -11.18 -11.53 -20.32
N LEU A 153 -10.48 -11.19 -21.39
CA LEU A 153 -11.16 -10.78 -22.63
C LEU A 153 -12.00 -11.90 -23.25
N SER A 154 -11.62 -13.15 -23.01
CA SER A 154 -12.36 -14.35 -23.46
C SER A 154 -13.78 -14.49 -22.90
N ASP A 155 -14.09 -13.81 -21.78
CA ASP A 155 -15.44 -13.80 -21.19
C ASP A 155 -16.40 -12.85 -21.94
N PHE A 156 -15.92 -12.18 -23.00
CA PHE A 156 -16.69 -11.24 -23.82
C PHE A 156 -16.64 -11.64 -25.29
N VAL A 157 -17.66 -11.28 -26.04
CA VAL A 157 -17.75 -11.56 -27.49
C VAL A 157 -16.60 -10.90 -28.25
N ASN A 158 -16.23 -9.66 -27.85
CA ASN A 158 -15.14 -8.90 -28.47
C ASN A 158 -14.61 -7.79 -27.56
N GLU A 159 -13.58 -7.09 -28.02
CA GLU A 159 -12.92 -5.96 -27.30
C GLU A 159 -13.89 -4.82 -27.01
N GLN A 160 -14.80 -4.53 -27.93
CA GLN A 160 -15.73 -3.42 -27.77
C GLN A 160 -16.73 -3.67 -26.64
N GLN A 161 -17.23 -4.91 -26.55
CA GLN A 161 -18.11 -5.31 -25.45
C GLN A 161 -17.40 -5.23 -24.09
N TRP A 162 -16.13 -5.69 -24.01
CA TRP A 162 -15.32 -5.55 -22.79
C TRP A 162 -15.15 -4.08 -22.42
N LEU A 163 -14.81 -3.25 -23.39
CA LEU A 163 -14.59 -1.81 -23.18
C LEU A 163 -15.85 -1.10 -22.68
N LEU A 164 -16.99 -1.31 -23.35
CA LEU A 164 -18.27 -0.74 -22.96
C LEU A 164 -18.67 -1.16 -21.54
N PHE A 165 -18.54 -2.46 -21.24
CA PHE A 165 -18.83 -3.00 -19.91
C PHE A 165 -18.04 -2.30 -18.81
N TYR A 166 -16.72 -2.16 -18.96
CA TYR A 166 -15.91 -1.51 -17.93
C TYR A 166 -16.03 0.01 -17.93
N CYS A 167 -16.34 0.64 -19.05
CA CYS A 167 -16.67 2.07 -19.07
C CYS A 167 -17.93 2.37 -18.24
N GLU A 168 -18.92 1.48 -18.27
CA GLU A 168 -20.19 1.64 -17.53
C GLU A 168 -20.06 1.21 -16.07
N LYS A 169 -19.49 0.04 -15.80
CA LYS A 169 -19.53 -0.59 -14.48
C LYS A 169 -18.48 -0.07 -13.48
N LEU A 170 -17.33 0.44 -13.94
CA LEU A 170 -16.32 0.90 -13.02
C LEU A 170 -16.75 2.17 -12.28
N PRO A 171 -16.64 2.19 -10.93
CA PRO A 171 -16.87 3.39 -10.14
C PRO A 171 -15.96 4.54 -10.59
N LYS A 172 -16.38 5.78 -10.32
CA LYS A 172 -15.56 6.96 -10.57
C LYS A 172 -14.27 6.90 -9.72
N ASN A 173 -13.14 7.26 -10.34
CA ASN A 173 -11.80 7.25 -9.72
C ASN A 173 -11.33 5.87 -9.22
N ALA A 174 -11.89 4.78 -9.74
CA ALA A 174 -11.48 3.44 -9.34
C ALA A 174 -10.00 3.17 -9.65
N LEU A 175 -9.36 2.35 -8.79
CA LEU A 175 -8.10 1.69 -9.14
C LEU A 175 -8.42 0.34 -9.77
N PHE A 176 -8.03 0.20 -11.04
CA PHE A 176 -8.41 -0.93 -11.88
C PHE A 176 -7.20 -1.72 -12.37
N TYR A 177 -7.25 -3.03 -12.27
CA TYR A 177 -6.25 -3.93 -12.82
C TYR A 177 -6.83 -4.65 -14.06
N PRO A 178 -6.51 -4.22 -15.28
CA PRO A 178 -6.98 -4.83 -16.53
C PRO A 178 -6.21 -6.14 -16.79
N ARG A 179 -6.71 -7.26 -16.28
CA ARG A 179 -6.16 -8.61 -16.49
C ARG A 179 -6.78 -9.24 -17.74
N LEU A 180 -6.41 -8.75 -18.92
CA LEU A 180 -7.06 -9.11 -20.20
C LEU A 180 -6.78 -10.54 -20.66
N GLN A 181 -5.62 -11.13 -20.31
CA GLN A 181 -5.20 -12.46 -20.80
C GLN A 181 -5.22 -12.56 -22.35
N ALA A 182 -4.76 -11.53 -23.01
CA ALA A 182 -4.66 -11.41 -24.46
C ALA A 182 -3.19 -11.10 -24.87
N ASP A 183 -2.90 -11.14 -26.17
CA ASP A 183 -1.59 -10.73 -26.65
C ASP A 183 -1.30 -9.26 -26.23
N ASN A 184 0.00 -8.95 -26.05
CA ASN A 184 0.41 -7.67 -25.49
C ASN A 184 0.00 -6.46 -26.36
N LYS A 185 0.05 -6.56 -27.69
CA LYS A 185 -0.31 -5.44 -28.59
C LYS A 185 -1.81 -5.12 -28.45
N LYS A 186 -2.64 -6.16 -28.43
CA LYS A 186 -4.08 -6.04 -28.25
C LYS A 186 -4.42 -5.49 -26.86
N ALA A 187 -3.83 -6.03 -25.82
CA ALA A 187 -4.04 -5.57 -24.44
C ALA A 187 -3.65 -4.10 -24.25
N ILE A 188 -2.51 -3.66 -24.77
CA ILE A 188 -2.05 -2.26 -24.76
C ILE A 188 -3.10 -1.35 -25.39
N LYS A 189 -3.58 -1.69 -26.59
CA LYS A 189 -4.58 -0.88 -27.34
C LYS A 189 -5.89 -0.73 -26.55
N ILE A 190 -6.37 -1.83 -25.96
CA ILE A 190 -7.61 -1.82 -25.15
C ILE A 190 -7.44 -0.92 -23.92
N VAL A 191 -6.34 -1.07 -23.17
CA VAL A 191 -6.05 -0.25 -21.99
C VAL A 191 -5.94 1.23 -22.36
N GLN A 192 -5.25 1.57 -23.45
CA GLN A 192 -5.15 2.96 -23.91
C GLN A 192 -6.53 3.54 -24.27
N ASN A 193 -7.40 2.78 -24.94
CA ASN A 193 -8.75 3.20 -25.27
C ASN A 193 -9.61 3.41 -24.03
N LEU A 194 -9.53 2.49 -23.05
CA LEU A 194 -10.23 2.66 -21.77
C LEU A 194 -9.81 3.96 -21.07
N LEU A 195 -8.50 4.24 -20.98
CA LEU A 195 -7.97 5.42 -20.31
C LEU A 195 -8.23 6.74 -21.08
N LYS A 196 -8.50 6.67 -22.38
CA LYS A 196 -9.00 7.83 -23.15
C LYS A 196 -10.44 8.17 -22.80
N ILE A 197 -11.30 7.16 -22.69
CA ILE A 197 -12.73 7.33 -22.38
C ILE A 197 -12.93 7.65 -20.91
N ARG A 198 -12.29 6.90 -20.02
CA ARG A 198 -12.36 7.03 -18.57
C ARG A 198 -11.08 7.67 -18.03
N SER A 199 -10.96 8.98 -18.24
CA SER A 199 -9.78 9.75 -17.80
C SER A 199 -9.65 9.85 -16.27
N ASP A 200 -10.70 9.51 -15.53
CA ASP A 200 -10.75 9.44 -14.08
C ASP A 200 -10.10 8.17 -13.49
N LEU A 201 -9.96 7.12 -14.29
CA LEU A 201 -9.41 5.86 -13.80
C LEU A 201 -7.90 5.92 -13.58
N ARG A 202 -7.46 5.14 -12.59
CA ARG A 202 -6.05 4.77 -12.43
C ARG A 202 -5.92 3.27 -12.63
N VAL A 203 -4.83 2.83 -13.24
CA VAL A 203 -4.64 1.41 -13.54
C VAL A 203 -3.37 0.85 -12.91
N VAL A 204 -3.46 -0.41 -12.48
CA VAL A 204 -2.32 -1.27 -12.20
C VAL A 204 -2.01 -2.02 -13.50
N LEU A 205 -0.84 -1.81 -14.08
CA LEU A 205 -0.48 -2.37 -15.38
C LEU A 205 0.47 -3.56 -15.20
N PRO A 206 0.19 -4.75 -15.79
CA PRO A 206 1.18 -5.82 -15.85
C PRO A 206 2.49 -5.34 -16.46
N ILE A 207 3.64 -5.74 -15.90
CA ILE A 207 4.94 -5.21 -16.35
C ILE A 207 5.23 -5.52 -17.83
N GLU A 208 4.75 -6.66 -18.33
CA GLU A 208 4.90 -7.08 -19.72
C GLU A 208 4.19 -6.15 -20.73
N LEU A 209 3.16 -5.43 -20.28
CA LEU A 209 2.43 -4.44 -21.09
C LEU A 209 3.10 -3.08 -21.05
N TYR A 210 3.94 -2.80 -20.04
CA TYR A 210 4.54 -1.48 -19.90
C TYR A 210 5.63 -1.23 -20.93
N LYS A 211 5.44 -0.19 -21.72
CA LYS A 211 6.39 0.35 -22.68
C LYS A 211 6.47 1.86 -22.45
N ASN A 212 7.63 2.35 -22.00
CA ASN A 212 7.81 3.77 -21.64
C ASN A 212 7.21 4.74 -22.68
N LYS A 213 7.60 4.61 -23.94
CA LYS A 213 7.13 5.49 -25.03
C LYS A 213 5.61 5.38 -25.28
N ILE A 214 5.01 4.21 -25.03
CA ILE A 214 3.59 3.97 -25.30
C ILE A 214 2.70 4.59 -24.21
N PHE A 215 3.10 4.51 -22.94
CA PHE A 215 2.30 4.97 -21.80
C PHE A 215 2.76 6.32 -21.23
N GLU A 216 3.67 7.03 -21.87
CA GLU A 216 4.21 8.31 -21.39
C GLU A 216 3.12 9.32 -21.04
N LYS A 217 2.14 9.53 -21.93
CA LYS A 217 1.02 10.45 -21.71
C LYS A 217 0.16 10.03 -20.51
N GLN A 218 -0.09 8.72 -20.34
CA GLN A 218 -0.86 8.19 -19.22
C GLN A 218 -0.08 8.30 -17.90
N CYS A 219 1.25 8.16 -17.93
CA CYS A 219 2.11 8.40 -16.76
C CYS A 219 2.08 9.88 -16.35
N GLN A 220 2.24 10.81 -17.31
CA GLN A 220 2.14 12.26 -17.06
C GLN A 220 0.78 12.63 -16.44
N LYS A 221 -0.31 12.01 -16.88
CA LYS A 221 -1.67 12.18 -16.32
C LYS A 221 -1.91 11.41 -15.02
N LYS A 222 -0.90 10.73 -14.48
CA LYS A 222 -1.01 9.86 -13.28
C LYS A 222 -2.08 8.77 -13.39
N GLN A 223 -2.41 8.34 -14.61
CA GLN A 223 -3.37 7.26 -14.86
C GLN A 223 -2.73 5.86 -14.67
N ILE A 224 -1.41 5.73 -14.85
CA ILE A 224 -0.68 4.51 -14.45
C ILE A 224 -0.34 4.67 -12.98
N PHE A 225 -1.02 3.91 -12.14
CA PHE A 225 -0.82 3.95 -10.69
C PHE A 225 0.38 3.12 -10.25
N ALA A 226 0.46 1.89 -10.75
CA ALA A 226 1.53 0.96 -10.40
C ALA A 226 1.77 -0.06 -11.50
N LEU A 227 2.96 -0.63 -11.52
CA LEU A 227 3.28 -1.81 -12.32
C LEU A 227 3.10 -3.07 -11.46
N LYS A 228 2.66 -4.18 -12.06
CA LYS A 228 2.43 -5.44 -11.35
C LYS A 228 3.33 -6.55 -11.84
N LEU A 229 4.08 -7.14 -10.92
CA LEU A 229 4.83 -8.37 -11.11
C LEU A 229 3.95 -9.57 -10.72
N ASN A 230 3.94 -10.61 -11.55
CA ASN A 230 3.46 -11.91 -11.09
C ASN A 230 4.51 -12.59 -10.19
N GLN A 231 4.16 -13.72 -9.55
CA GLN A 231 5.07 -14.38 -8.61
C GLN A 231 6.38 -14.83 -9.29
N ASN A 232 6.33 -15.39 -10.48
CA ASN A 232 7.54 -15.84 -11.19
C ASN A 232 8.47 -14.65 -11.52
N GLN A 233 7.92 -13.52 -11.95
CA GLN A 233 8.68 -12.29 -12.18
C GLN A 233 9.30 -11.76 -10.89
N LEU A 234 8.57 -11.79 -9.77
CA LEU A 234 9.09 -11.40 -8.47
C LEU A 234 10.24 -12.30 -8.01
N MET A 235 10.05 -13.63 -8.09
CA MET A 235 11.05 -14.60 -7.65
C MET A 235 12.35 -14.48 -8.44
N ASN A 236 12.27 -14.22 -9.73
CA ASN A 236 13.42 -14.10 -10.63
C ASN A 236 13.96 -12.66 -10.74
N PHE A 237 13.33 -11.67 -10.09
CA PHE A 237 13.58 -10.24 -10.31
C PHE A 237 15.05 -9.85 -10.13
N LEU A 238 15.71 -10.30 -9.07
CA LEU A 238 17.10 -9.93 -8.77
C LEU A 238 18.13 -10.71 -9.62
N SER A 239 17.77 -11.86 -10.17
CA SER A 239 18.58 -12.67 -11.06
C SER A 239 18.42 -12.28 -12.54
N ASP A 240 17.28 -11.73 -12.92
CA ASP A 240 16.99 -11.27 -14.27
C ASP A 240 17.37 -9.79 -14.45
N LYS A 241 18.59 -9.56 -14.97
CA LYS A 241 19.08 -8.21 -15.23
C LYS A 241 18.19 -7.42 -16.21
N THR A 242 17.49 -8.09 -17.13
CA THR A 242 16.62 -7.40 -18.11
C THR A 242 15.37 -6.83 -17.43
N LEU A 243 14.81 -7.54 -16.45
CA LEU A 243 13.70 -7.02 -15.65
C LEU A 243 14.14 -5.84 -14.76
N SER A 244 15.28 -5.99 -14.07
CA SER A 244 15.73 -4.99 -13.09
C SER A 244 16.18 -3.66 -13.72
N THR A 245 16.73 -3.69 -14.95
CA THR A 245 17.24 -2.48 -15.63
C THR A 245 16.17 -1.72 -16.44
N ASN A 246 15.10 -2.40 -16.87
CA ASN A 246 14.10 -1.81 -17.78
C ASN A 246 12.86 -1.27 -17.08
N LEU A 247 12.69 -1.53 -15.79
CA LEU A 247 11.51 -1.04 -15.06
C LEU A 247 11.74 0.35 -14.45
N PRO A 248 10.75 1.25 -14.59
CA PRO A 248 10.87 2.60 -14.05
C PRO A 248 10.80 2.56 -12.52
N THR A 249 11.77 3.20 -11.86
CA THR A 249 11.80 3.33 -10.40
C THR A 249 10.96 4.50 -9.89
N ASN A 250 10.47 5.35 -10.77
CA ASN A 250 9.57 6.46 -10.44
C ASN A 250 8.09 6.07 -10.41
N LEU A 251 7.73 4.85 -10.83
CA LEU A 251 6.38 4.30 -10.69
C LEU A 251 6.36 3.27 -9.55
N PRO A 252 5.32 3.26 -8.71
CA PRO A 252 5.12 2.21 -7.72
C PRO A 252 4.96 0.82 -8.35
N TRP A 253 5.36 -0.21 -7.61
CA TRP A 253 5.16 -1.60 -8.01
C TRP A 253 4.29 -2.34 -7.02
N LEU A 254 3.58 -3.35 -7.53
CA LEU A 254 2.83 -4.34 -6.77
C LEU A 254 3.28 -5.74 -7.20
N ALA A 255 3.22 -6.74 -6.32
CA ALA A 255 3.59 -8.11 -6.68
C ALA A 255 2.55 -9.13 -6.21
N SER A 256 2.50 -10.30 -6.87
CA SER A 256 1.72 -11.45 -6.39
C SER A 256 2.58 -12.33 -5.51
N CYS A 257 2.03 -12.73 -4.35
CA CYS A 257 2.62 -13.67 -3.41
C CYS A 257 1.58 -14.73 -3.02
N HIS A 258 1.99 -16.00 -2.91
CA HIS A 258 1.09 -17.09 -2.54
C HIS A 258 1.58 -17.87 -1.30
N ASP A 259 2.82 -17.62 -0.86
CA ASP A 259 3.51 -18.33 0.21
C ASP A 259 4.52 -17.43 0.92
N LEU A 260 5.13 -17.94 2.00
CA LEU A 260 6.11 -17.21 2.78
C LEU A 260 7.35 -16.84 1.95
N GLY A 261 7.86 -17.75 1.11
CA GLY A 261 9.06 -17.50 0.31
C GLY A 261 8.88 -16.33 -0.66
N SER A 262 7.71 -16.21 -1.30
CA SER A 262 7.40 -15.07 -2.17
C SER A 262 7.22 -13.75 -1.39
N ILE A 263 6.73 -13.79 -0.15
CA ILE A 263 6.65 -12.61 0.72
C ILE A 263 8.04 -12.16 1.15
N GLU A 264 8.92 -13.08 1.54
CA GLU A 264 10.32 -12.78 1.90
C GLU A 264 11.06 -12.17 0.70
N LYS A 265 10.84 -12.72 -0.50
CA LYS A 265 11.38 -12.15 -1.75
C LYS A 265 10.85 -10.74 -2.02
N ALA A 266 9.58 -10.50 -1.79
CA ALA A 266 9.00 -9.16 -1.91
C ALA A 266 9.63 -8.18 -0.91
N ASN A 267 9.86 -8.59 0.34
CA ASN A 267 10.55 -7.78 1.34
C ASN A 267 11.99 -7.44 0.91
N GLU A 268 12.71 -8.41 0.33
CA GLU A 268 14.06 -8.20 -0.22
C GLU A 268 14.05 -7.15 -1.35
N VAL A 269 13.15 -7.31 -2.32
CA VAL A 269 13.00 -6.38 -3.46
C VAL A 269 12.61 -4.98 -2.99
N ALA A 270 11.72 -4.86 -2.00
CA ALA A 270 11.25 -3.58 -1.49
C ALA A 270 12.34 -2.72 -0.83
N LYS A 271 13.48 -3.30 -0.43
CA LYS A 271 14.61 -2.53 0.14
C LYS A 271 15.15 -1.50 -0.85
N ASN A 272 15.23 -1.86 -2.13
CA ASN A 272 15.89 -1.07 -3.17
C ASN A 272 14.95 -0.60 -4.29
N TYR A 273 13.72 -1.12 -4.35
CA TYR A 273 12.78 -0.85 -5.43
C TYR A 273 11.43 -0.34 -4.90
N PRO A 274 10.63 0.37 -5.70
CA PRO A 274 9.39 0.99 -5.27
C PRO A 274 8.21 0.00 -5.13
N LEU A 275 8.44 -1.17 -4.55
CA LEU A 275 7.41 -2.15 -4.26
C LEU A 275 6.61 -1.69 -3.04
N ILE A 276 5.35 -1.30 -3.24
CA ILE A 276 4.51 -0.65 -2.23
C ILE A 276 3.42 -1.56 -1.67
N GLY A 277 3.25 -2.75 -2.19
CA GLY A 277 2.24 -3.70 -1.72
C GLY A 277 2.30 -5.03 -2.43
N ILE A 278 1.72 -6.04 -1.80
CA ILE A 278 1.65 -7.41 -2.33
C ILE A 278 0.22 -7.93 -2.32
N PHE A 279 -0.15 -8.64 -3.39
CA PHE A 279 -1.38 -9.43 -3.41
C PHE A 279 -1.10 -10.79 -2.78
N VAL A 280 -1.85 -11.15 -1.75
CA VAL A 280 -1.80 -12.50 -1.16
C VAL A 280 -3.09 -13.24 -1.52
N SER A 281 -2.96 -14.39 -2.16
CA SER A 281 -4.10 -15.15 -2.73
C SER A 281 -3.83 -16.64 -2.86
N PRO A 282 -4.90 -17.47 -2.96
CA PRO A 282 -6.31 -17.10 -2.81
C PRO A 282 -6.75 -17.15 -1.34
N VAL A 283 -7.46 -16.13 -0.84
CA VAL A 283 -7.95 -16.11 0.55
C VAL A 283 -9.17 -17.02 0.73
N LYS A 284 -10.13 -16.97 -0.19
CA LYS A 284 -11.31 -17.85 -0.24
C LYS A 284 -11.31 -18.65 -1.55
N PRO A 285 -12.04 -19.76 -1.64
CA PRO A 285 -12.19 -20.51 -2.89
C PRO A 285 -12.63 -19.62 -4.05
N THR A 286 -12.07 -19.84 -5.23
CA THR A 286 -12.36 -19.05 -6.43
C THR A 286 -12.78 -19.93 -7.59
N GLN A 287 -13.68 -19.43 -8.42
CA GLN A 287 -14.08 -20.13 -9.66
C GLN A 287 -12.97 -20.13 -10.73
N THR A 288 -11.99 -19.25 -10.60
CA THR A 288 -10.90 -19.08 -11.59
C THR A 288 -9.77 -20.09 -11.40
N HIS A 289 -9.64 -20.67 -10.20
CA HIS A 289 -8.61 -21.65 -9.85
C HIS A 289 -9.21 -22.68 -8.90
N LEU A 290 -10.06 -23.57 -9.46
CA LEU A 290 -10.78 -24.60 -8.70
C LEU A 290 -9.84 -25.60 -8.01
N GLU A 291 -8.63 -25.80 -8.55
CA GLU A 291 -7.64 -26.74 -8.01
C GLU A 291 -6.74 -26.14 -6.92
N SER A 292 -6.73 -24.82 -6.75
CA SER A 292 -5.90 -24.19 -5.73
C SER A 292 -6.62 -24.14 -4.37
N GLN A 293 -6.01 -24.76 -3.38
CA GLN A 293 -6.52 -24.72 -2.01
C GLN A 293 -6.51 -23.27 -1.50
N ALA A 294 -7.65 -22.78 -1.02
CA ALA A 294 -7.75 -21.46 -0.41
C ALA A 294 -7.05 -21.44 0.94
N LEU A 295 -6.35 -20.34 1.23
CA LEU A 295 -5.64 -20.14 2.49
C LEU A 295 -6.59 -20.12 3.71
N GLY A 296 -7.78 -19.56 3.55
CA GLY A 296 -8.62 -19.17 4.66
C GLY A 296 -8.08 -17.94 5.39
N LEU A 297 -8.89 -17.34 6.24
CA LEU A 297 -8.51 -16.10 6.96
C LEU A 297 -7.36 -16.32 7.96
N SER A 298 -7.29 -17.48 8.59
CA SER A 298 -6.25 -17.78 9.58
C SER A 298 -4.86 -17.85 8.93
N ALA A 299 -4.67 -18.67 7.89
CA ALA A 299 -3.39 -18.79 7.20
C ALA A 299 -3.02 -17.48 6.47
N PHE A 300 -4.02 -16.76 5.90
CA PHE A 300 -3.80 -15.41 5.38
C PHE A 300 -3.24 -14.50 6.47
N GLY A 301 -3.85 -14.48 7.66
CA GLY A 301 -3.39 -13.66 8.79
C GLY A 301 -1.97 -14.02 9.25
N GLU A 302 -1.60 -15.30 9.25
CA GLU A 302 -0.23 -15.70 9.56
C GLU A 302 0.77 -15.15 8.52
N LEU A 303 0.46 -15.25 7.24
CA LEU A 303 1.31 -14.74 6.17
C LEU A 303 1.49 -13.20 6.24
N THR A 304 0.45 -12.44 6.61
CA THR A 304 0.55 -10.97 6.72
C THR A 304 1.55 -10.51 7.78
N LYS A 305 1.83 -11.33 8.80
CA LYS A 305 2.80 -11.00 9.85
C LYS A 305 4.22 -10.85 9.31
N TYR A 306 4.54 -11.54 8.22
CA TYR A 306 5.88 -11.52 7.60
C TYR A 306 6.05 -10.40 6.58
N ALA A 307 4.97 -9.81 6.07
CA ALA A 307 5.06 -8.75 5.07
C ALA A 307 5.60 -7.44 5.67
N ASP A 308 6.53 -6.79 4.95
CA ASP A 308 7.09 -5.48 5.27
C ASP A 308 6.40 -4.34 4.52
N MET A 309 5.25 -4.62 3.91
CA MET A 309 4.44 -3.66 3.15
C MET A 309 2.97 -4.03 3.22
N PRO A 310 2.04 -3.13 2.83
CA PRO A 310 0.60 -3.40 2.78
C PRO A 310 0.26 -4.67 2.00
N VAL A 311 -0.61 -5.49 2.59
CA VAL A 311 -1.11 -6.72 1.98
C VAL A 311 -2.48 -6.49 1.38
N ILE A 312 -2.63 -6.79 0.10
CA ILE A 312 -3.86 -6.74 -0.67
C ILE A 312 -4.43 -8.15 -0.72
N ALA A 313 -5.55 -8.38 -0.06
CA ALA A 313 -6.21 -9.68 -0.09
C ALA A 313 -6.91 -9.92 -1.43
N LEU A 314 -6.69 -11.10 -2.02
CA LEU A 314 -7.32 -11.50 -3.30
C LEU A 314 -7.84 -12.93 -3.21
N GLY A 315 -8.94 -13.19 -3.91
CA GLY A 315 -9.56 -14.50 -4.10
C GLY A 315 -10.84 -14.70 -3.31
N GLY A 316 -11.95 -14.85 -4.02
CA GLY A 316 -13.28 -15.16 -3.49
C GLY A 316 -13.88 -14.11 -2.56
N LEU A 317 -13.35 -12.89 -2.56
CA LEU A 317 -13.73 -11.80 -1.66
C LEU A 317 -14.82 -10.90 -2.26
N LYS A 318 -15.46 -10.12 -1.37
CA LYS A 318 -16.41 -9.03 -1.67
C LYS A 318 -15.92 -7.74 -1.01
N MET A 319 -16.43 -6.59 -1.44
CA MET A 319 -16.12 -5.28 -0.82
C MET A 319 -16.35 -5.29 0.70
N ASN A 320 -17.44 -5.91 1.15
CA ASN A 320 -17.78 -6.00 2.58
C ASN A 320 -16.83 -6.89 3.42
N ASP A 321 -15.93 -7.63 2.79
CA ASP A 321 -14.92 -8.40 3.53
C ASP A 321 -13.77 -7.54 4.07
N LEU A 322 -13.66 -6.27 3.67
CA LEU A 322 -12.55 -5.37 4.05
C LEU A 322 -12.31 -5.35 5.56
N THR A 323 -13.36 -5.22 6.37
CA THR A 323 -13.23 -5.20 7.84
C THR A 323 -12.62 -6.48 8.37
N LYS A 324 -13.07 -7.65 7.87
CA LYS A 324 -12.51 -8.95 8.26
C LYS A 324 -11.06 -9.11 7.81
N ILE A 325 -10.74 -8.66 6.60
CA ILE A 325 -9.38 -8.67 6.07
C ILE A 325 -8.45 -7.81 6.93
N ARG A 326 -8.89 -6.63 7.34
CA ARG A 326 -8.14 -5.74 8.23
C ARG A 326 -7.88 -6.35 9.61
N GLN A 327 -8.84 -7.06 10.16
CA GLN A 327 -8.68 -7.83 11.42
C GLN A 327 -7.62 -8.94 11.32
N HIS A 328 -7.31 -9.39 10.09
CA HIS A 328 -6.29 -10.41 9.81
C HIS A 328 -5.02 -9.81 9.16
N GLY A 329 -4.77 -8.51 9.34
CA GLY A 329 -3.54 -7.84 8.91
C GLY A 329 -3.46 -7.48 7.43
N GLY A 330 -4.52 -7.70 6.64
CA GLY A 330 -4.61 -7.15 5.29
C GLY A 330 -4.98 -5.67 5.30
N PHE A 331 -4.55 -4.91 4.30
CA PHE A 331 -4.83 -3.48 4.21
C PHE A 331 -6.01 -3.17 3.30
N CYS A 332 -6.05 -3.77 2.12
CA CYS A 332 -7.14 -3.61 1.17
C CYS A 332 -7.59 -4.95 0.56
N VAL A 333 -8.73 -4.93 -0.10
CA VAL A 333 -9.29 -6.10 -0.79
C VAL A 333 -9.20 -5.95 -2.31
N SER A 334 -9.17 -7.07 -3.01
CA SER A 334 -9.27 -7.05 -4.47
C SER A 334 -10.11 -8.21 -4.98
N GLY A 335 -10.71 -8.01 -6.13
CA GLY A 335 -11.55 -9.04 -6.75
C GLY A 335 -12.08 -8.68 -8.13
N ILE A 336 -12.78 -9.63 -8.71
CA ILE A 336 -13.31 -9.57 -10.07
C ILE A 336 -14.83 -9.35 -10.02
N ARG A 337 -15.60 -10.44 -9.97
CA ARG A 337 -17.06 -10.44 -10.17
C ARG A 337 -17.87 -9.74 -9.08
N ASN A 338 -17.37 -9.72 -7.85
CA ASN A 338 -18.08 -9.14 -6.70
C ASN A 338 -17.71 -7.69 -6.41
N PHE A 339 -17.00 -7.04 -7.32
CA PHE A 339 -16.49 -5.67 -7.17
C PHE A 339 -17.09 -4.69 -8.18
N ILE A 340 -17.88 -5.20 -9.11
CA ILE A 340 -18.56 -4.46 -10.17
C ILE A 340 -20.02 -4.86 -10.30
#